data_9850d62abb637d2d14c43adc3dd7635a
#
_entry.id   9850d62abb637d2d14c43adc3dd7635a
#
_cell.length_a   1.000
_cell.length_b   1.000
_cell.length_c   1.000
_cell.angle_alpha   90.00
_cell.angle_beta   90.00
_cell.angle_gamma   90.00
#
_symmetry.space_group_name_H-M   'P 1'
#
loop_
_entity.id
_entity.type
_entity.pdbx_description
1 polymer ?
#
loop_
_entity_poly.entity_id
_entity_poly.type
_entity_poly.pdbx_seq_one_letter_code
_entity_poly.pdbx_strand_id
1 'polypeptide(L)'
;MKTKTRILSIDGGGIKGIVPAVVLKHLEKYLRQLTNNPDARIVDYFDLFSGASTGAIIIAGLLSPNNQDRPKYTAEEIIELYIENGHVIFNASVFQEIKSVSGLVNVKYDPKGIESVFEEYFGNTQLKDLLKPTLIPVYELSRGKNYFFRQQKARTSSRHNYYLKDLLRSATSAITYFPPSQISTVNNKAHRCFIDGGVFANNPALSAYAEFRYHNPELYAKDTMMLSLGTGRQSTHLDCEITSSWGAAEWLYQGGFMTSNAISSVSDYQLKAVYDSASNYLRLDGLFDESHSSSMDNTKKDYLDYLVSLGESIANERQSDIETFAQKLVENSDKTS
;
A
#
# COMPACT_ATOMS: atom_id res chain seq x y z
N MET A 1 24.60 11.35 -17.33
CA MET A 1 24.29 10.04 -16.71
C MET A 1 22.94 9.58 -17.24
N LYS A 2 22.72 8.27 -17.40
CA LYS A 2 21.42 7.72 -17.79
C LYS A 2 20.39 7.96 -16.67
N THR A 3 19.17 8.36 -17.01
CA THR A 3 18.09 8.59 -16.06
C THR A 3 17.71 7.28 -15.38
N LYS A 4 17.55 7.28 -14.04
CA LYS A 4 17.13 6.11 -13.29
C LYS A 4 15.61 6.01 -13.24
N THR A 5 15.07 4.78 -13.29
CA THR A 5 13.66 4.54 -13.01
C THR A 5 13.39 4.69 -11.51
N ARG A 6 12.39 5.50 -11.15
CA ARG A 6 12.05 5.88 -9.78
C ARG A 6 10.82 5.08 -9.34
N ILE A 7 10.97 4.30 -8.28
CA ILE A 7 9.94 3.36 -7.80
C ILE A 7 9.47 3.77 -6.41
N LEU A 8 8.15 3.88 -6.20
CA LEU A 8 7.53 4.04 -4.89
C LEU A 8 6.79 2.75 -4.54
N SER A 9 7.10 2.20 -3.36
CA SER A 9 6.44 1.02 -2.82
C SER A 9 5.88 1.29 -1.42
N ILE A 10 4.63 0.89 -1.15
CA ILE A 10 3.95 1.12 0.12
C ILE A 10 3.37 -0.20 0.63
N ASP A 11 3.70 -0.53 1.88
CA ASP A 11 3.27 -1.76 2.54
C ASP A 11 1.76 -1.77 2.87
N GLY A 12 1.24 -2.96 3.11
CA GLY A 12 -0.07 -3.18 3.70
C GLY A 12 -0.09 -2.93 5.22
N GLY A 13 -1.28 -2.61 5.76
CA GLY A 13 -1.40 -2.36 7.21
C GLY A 13 -2.73 -1.79 7.70
N GLY A 14 -3.79 -1.77 6.92
CA GLY A 14 -5.10 -1.24 7.31
C GLY A 14 -5.04 0.26 7.66
N ILE A 15 -5.62 0.66 8.80
CA ILE A 15 -5.64 2.07 9.26
C ILE A 15 -4.22 2.67 9.44
N LYS A 16 -3.21 1.82 9.63
CA LYS A 16 -1.81 2.24 9.75
C LYS A 16 -1.24 2.86 8.47
N GLY A 17 -1.98 2.86 7.35
CA GLY A 17 -1.68 3.62 6.15
C GLY A 17 -1.48 5.12 6.38
N ILE A 18 -1.98 5.66 7.51
CA ILE A 18 -1.70 7.02 7.96
C ILE A 18 -0.18 7.28 8.07
N VAL A 19 0.58 6.32 8.60
CA VAL A 19 2.04 6.45 8.80
C VAL A 19 2.79 6.76 7.50
N PRO A 20 2.74 5.94 6.45
CA PRO A 20 3.39 6.25 5.18
C PRO A 20 2.79 7.47 4.47
N ALA A 21 1.49 7.77 4.64
CA ALA A 21 0.88 8.97 4.08
C ALA A 21 1.48 10.27 4.69
N VAL A 22 1.75 10.28 6.00
CA VAL A 22 2.45 11.40 6.66
C VAL A 22 3.88 11.55 6.14
N VAL A 23 4.63 10.46 5.98
CA VAL A 23 5.98 10.50 5.39
C VAL A 23 5.93 11.05 3.95
N LEU A 24 4.93 10.66 3.15
CA LEU A 24 4.73 11.20 1.80
C LEU A 24 4.36 12.68 1.80
N LYS A 25 3.58 13.17 2.76
CA LYS A 25 3.30 14.61 2.95
C LYS A 25 4.61 15.39 3.14
N HIS A 26 5.53 14.90 3.97
CA HIS A 26 6.85 15.51 4.16
C HIS A 26 7.68 15.50 2.87
N LEU A 27 7.73 14.35 2.16
CA LEU A 27 8.42 14.25 0.89
C LEU A 27 7.84 15.25 -0.14
N GLU A 28 6.50 15.33 -0.27
CA GLU A 28 5.84 16.26 -1.20
C GLU A 28 6.15 17.72 -0.85
N LYS A 29 6.23 18.06 0.44
CA LYS A 29 6.66 19.39 0.90
C LYS A 29 8.09 19.71 0.46
N TYR A 30 9.04 18.78 0.65
CA TYR A 30 10.43 18.98 0.21
C TYR A 30 10.54 19.12 -1.31
N LEU A 31 9.80 18.31 -2.08
CA LEU A 31 9.79 18.41 -3.53
C LEU A 31 9.28 19.79 -4.02
N ARG A 32 8.22 20.32 -3.39
CA ARG A 32 7.72 21.68 -3.66
C ARG A 32 8.77 22.76 -3.37
N GLN A 33 9.48 22.61 -2.25
CA GLN A 33 10.54 23.56 -1.86
C GLN A 33 11.74 23.51 -2.81
N LEU A 34 12.24 22.32 -3.12
CA LEU A 34 13.42 22.13 -4.00
C LEU A 34 13.19 22.62 -5.42
N THR A 35 11.97 22.50 -5.92
CA THR A 35 11.64 22.89 -7.30
C THR A 35 11.03 24.28 -7.39
N ASN A 36 10.80 24.94 -6.23
CA ASN A 36 10.05 26.19 -6.16
C ASN A 36 8.71 26.13 -6.92
N ASN A 37 8.07 24.94 -6.89
CA ASN A 37 6.79 24.66 -7.55
C ASN A 37 5.74 24.23 -6.52
N PRO A 38 4.76 25.09 -6.18
CA PRO A 38 3.71 24.75 -5.22
C PRO A 38 2.78 23.62 -5.71
N ASP A 39 2.74 23.40 -7.02
CA ASP A 39 1.90 22.38 -7.65
C ASP A 39 2.61 21.02 -7.84
N ALA A 40 3.87 20.92 -7.38
CA ALA A 40 4.59 19.64 -7.42
C ALA A 40 3.87 18.58 -6.59
N ARG A 41 3.75 17.37 -7.14
CA ARG A 41 3.08 16.21 -6.55
C ARG A 41 3.99 14.98 -6.60
N ILE A 42 3.75 14.02 -5.74
CA ILE A 42 4.50 12.74 -5.73
C ILE A 42 4.54 12.08 -7.11
N VAL A 43 3.43 12.13 -7.86
CA VAL A 43 3.31 11.52 -9.20
C VAL A 43 4.34 12.07 -10.22
N ASP A 44 4.82 13.29 -10.03
CA ASP A 44 5.76 13.93 -10.95
C ASP A 44 7.18 13.31 -10.84
N TYR A 45 7.47 12.66 -9.71
CA TYR A 45 8.82 12.21 -9.35
C TYR A 45 9.02 10.69 -9.33
N PHE A 46 7.98 9.91 -9.58
CA PHE A 46 8.09 8.46 -9.65
C PHE A 46 7.52 7.92 -10.96
N ASP A 47 8.09 6.81 -11.43
CA ASP A 47 7.79 6.20 -12.72
C ASP A 47 7.00 4.89 -12.58
N LEU A 48 7.10 4.22 -11.42
CA LEU A 48 6.39 2.99 -11.08
C LEU A 48 5.94 3.04 -9.61
N PHE A 49 4.69 2.68 -9.38
CA PHE A 49 4.07 2.66 -8.06
C PHE A 49 3.62 1.24 -7.71
N SER A 50 3.90 0.79 -6.49
CA SER A 50 3.39 -0.48 -5.99
C SER A 50 2.85 -0.35 -4.57
N GLY A 51 1.68 -0.90 -4.30
CA GLY A 51 1.05 -0.84 -2.98
C GLY A 51 0.25 -2.11 -2.67
N ALA A 52 0.40 -2.63 -1.47
CA ALA A 52 -0.37 -3.75 -0.95
C ALA A 52 -1.46 -3.23 -0.01
N SER A 53 -2.69 -3.79 -0.08
CA SER A 53 -3.74 -3.42 0.87
C SER A 53 -3.94 -1.90 0.99
N THR A 54 -3.76 -1.32 2.17
CA THR A 54 -3.81 0.13 2.40
C THR A 54 -2.83 0.91 1.51
N GLY A 55 -1.66 0.34 1.17
CA GLY A 55 -0.73 0.94 0.21
C GLY A 55 -1.36 1.11 -1.18
N ALA A 56 -2.27 0.22 -1.58
CA ALA A 56 -3.02 0.36 -2.83
C ALA A 56 -4.01 1.55 -2.78
N ILE A 57 -4.63 1.81 -1.62
CA ILE A 57 -5.52 2.97 -1.42
C ILE A 57 -4.71 4.27 -1.60
N ILE A 58 -3.54 4.36 -0.93
CA ILE A 58 -2.67 5.54 -1.01
C ILE A 58 -2.24 5.79 -2.47
N ILE A 59 -1.78 4.75 -3.17
CA ILE A 59 -1.36 4.87 -4.57
C ILE A 59 -2.53 5.27 -5.47
N ALA A 60 -3.71 4.68 -5.28
CA ALA A 60 -4.90 5.06 -6.04
C ALA A 60 -5.25 6.54 -5.83
N GLY A 61 -5.15 7.05 -4.59
CA GLY A 61 -5.35 8.46 -4.29
C GLY A 61 -4.33 9.36 -5.01
N LEU A 62 -3.03 9.05 -4.86
CA LEU A 62 -1.94 9.82 -5.49
C LEU A 62 -1.98 9.83 -7.02
N LEU A 63 -2.59 8.83 -7.65
CA LEU A 63 -2.55 8.62 -9.09
C LEU A 63 -3.89 8.80 -9.80
N SER A 64 -4.99 8.98 -9.06
CA SER A 64 -6.30 9.27 -9.67
C SER A 64 -6.28 10.64 -10.34
N PRO A 65 -6.63 10.73 -11.65
CA PRO A 65 -6.62 11.99 -12.35
C PRO A 65 -7.82 12.88 -11.95
N ASN A 66 -7.60 14.19 -11.96
CA ASN A 66 -8.65 15.18 -12.04
C ASN A 66 -8.96 15.54 -13.54
N ASN A 67 -9.83 16.51 -13.75
CA ASN A 67 -10.22 16.92 -15.11
C ASN A 67 -9.08 17.59 -15.93
N GLN A 68 -7.91 17.80 -15.35
CA GLN A 68 -6.74 18.42 -15.98
C GLN A 68 -5.57 17.43 -16.12
N ASP A 69 -5.83 16.13 -16.00
CA ASP A 69 -4.81 15.07 -15.98
C ASP A 69 -3.72 15.27 -14.89
N ARG A 70 -4.10 15.94 -13.78
CA ARG A 70 -3.27 16.08 -12.58
C ARG A 70 -3.83 15.20 -11.46
N PRO A 71 -3.03 14.88 -10.44
CA PRO A 71 -3.53 14.14 -9.27
C PRO A 71 -4.73 14.84 -8.64
N LYS A 72 -5.77 14.06 -8.36
CA LYS A 72 -6.97 14.57 -7.69
C LYS A 72 -6.70 14.91 -6.22
N TYR A 73 -5.81 14.14 -5.57
CA TYR A 73 -5.52 14.27 -4.14
C TYR A 73 -4.05 14.52 -3.87
N THR A 74 -3.76 15.31 -2.85
CA THR A 74 -2.44 15.48 -2.24
C THR A 74 -2.16 14.35 -1.23
N ALA A 75 -0.91 14.21 -0.78
CA ALA A 75 -0.58 13.29 0.30
C ALA A 75 -1.30 13.65 1.62
N GLU A 76 -1.57 14.93 1.86
CA GLU A 76 -2.32 15.39 3.05
C GLU A 76 -3.79 14.99 3.00
N GLU A 77 -4.48 15.17 1.89
CA GLU A 77 -5.88 14.76 1.71
C GLU A 77 -6.05 13.23 1.80
N ILE A 78 -5.01 12.46 1.54
CA ILE A 78 -5.02 11.00 1.78
C ILE A 78 -4.99 10.70 3.29
N ILE A 79 -4.29 11.48 4.12
CA ILE A 79 -4.34 11.33 5.58
C ILE A 79 -5.76 11.62 6.07
N GLU A 80 -6.38 12.69 5.58
CA GLU A 80 -7.76 13.07 5.92
C GLU A 80 -8.75 11.95 5.56
N LEU A 81 -8.59 11.30 4.39
CA LEU A 81 -9.41 10.13 4.02
C LEU A 81 -9.44 9.08 5.13
N TYR A 82 -8.28 8.75 5.70
CA TYR A 82 -8.20 7.74 6.77
C TYR A 82 -8.81 8.23 8.07
N ILE A 83 -8.54 9.47 8.46
CA ILE A 83 -9.04 10.06 9.71
C ILE A 83 -10.55 10.19 9.68
N GLU A 84 -11.11 10.67 8.58
CA GLU A 84 -12.54 10.91 8.44
C GLU A 84 -13.34 9.63 8.22
N ASN A 85 -12.78 8.66 7.46
CA ASN A 85 -13.54 7.49 7.03
C ASN A 85 -13.13 6.18 7.74
N GLY A 86 -12.11 6.19 8.59
CA GLY A 86 -11.66 5.00 9.28
C GLY A 86 -12.79 4.30 10.04
N HIS A 87 -13.63 5.06 10.74
CA HIS A 87 -14.75 4.54 11.50
C HIS A 87 -15.90 3.98 10.62
N VAL A 88 -16.00 4.41 9.37
CA VAL A 88 -16.94 3.87 8.37
C VAL A 88 -16.38 2.57 7.80
N ILE A 89 -15.09 2.54 7.45
CA ILE A 89 -14.40 1.39 6.88
C ILE A 89 -14.40 0.21 7.88
N PHE A 90 -14.10 0.48 9.15
CA PHE A 90 -14.00 -0.53 10.20
C PHE A 90 -15.18 -0.47 11.19
N ASN A 91 -16.39 -0.39 10.65
CA ASN A 91 -17.62 -0.33 11.45
C ASN A 91 -18.05 -1.75 11.88
N ALA A 92 -17.87 -2.06 13.16
CA ALA A 92 -18.28 -3.34 13.73
C ALA A 92 -19.79 -3.39 14.13
N SER A 93 -20.54 -2.28 14.03
CA SER A 93 -21.92 -2.20 14.51
C SER A 93 -22.94 -2.91 13.59
N VAL A 94 -22.53 -3.32 12.38
CA VAL A 94 -23.36 -4.09 11.46
C VAL A 94 -22.88 -5.55 11.44
N PHE A 95 -22.98 -6.22 12.60
CA PHE A 95 -22.74 -7.66 12.68
C PHE A 95 -23.89 -8.37 11.95
N GLN A 96 -23.73 -8.69 10.68
CA GLN A 96 -24.49 -9.78 10.10
C GLN A 96 -23.84 -11.10 10.56
N GLU A 97 -24.57 -11.88 11.36
CA GLU A 97 -24.28 -13.28 11.59
C GLU A 97 -24.30 -14.04 10.24
N ILE A 98 -23.22 -13.94 9.49
CA ILE A 98 -23.00 -14.87 8.38
C ILE A 98 -22.65 -16.19 9.05
N LYS A 99 -23.66 -17.02 9.25
CA LYS A 99 -23.50 -18.39 9.76
C LYS A 99 -22.58 -19.14 8.80
N SER A 100 -21.33 -19.29 9.18
CA SER A 100 -20.44 -20.22 8.47
C SER A 100 -20.94 -21.64 8.71
N VAL A 101 -20.94 -22.48 7.68
CA VAL A 101 -21.35 -23.90 7.75
C VAL A 101 -20.49 -24.68 8.75
N SER A 102 -19.34 -24.17 9.17
CA SER A 102 -18.43 -24.78 10.15
C SER A 102 -18.38 -24.11 11.52
N GLY A 103 -19.11 -22.99 11.74
CA GLY A 103 -19.28 -22.40 13.09
C GLY A 103 -18.06 -21.74 13.72
N LEU A 104 -16.92 -21.63 13.04
CA LEU A 104 -15.65 -21.29 13.69
C LEU A 104 -15.15 -19.85 13.54
N VAL A 105 -15.43 -19.11 12.49
CA VAL A 105 -15.06 -17.67 12.40
C VAL A 105 -15.92 -16.94 11.37
N ASN A 106 -16.62 -15.90 11.79
CA ASN A 106 -17.21 -14.91 10.88
C ASN A 106 -16.18 -13.85 10.51
N VAL A 107 -16.26 -13.28 9.30
CA VAL A 107 -15.51 -12.07 8.96
C VAL A 107 -15.90 -10.94 9.89
N LYS A 108 -14.93 -10.10 10.25
CA LYS A 108 -15.10 -9.07 11.27
C LYS A 108 -15.98 -7.91 10.82
N TYR A 109 -15.96 -7.55 9.52
CA TYR A 109 -16.61 -6.34 8.98
C TYR A 109 -17.50 -6.63 7.79
N ASP A 110 -18.65 -5.90 7.72
CA ASP A 110 -19.45 -5.77 6.50
C ASP A 110 -18.68 -4.91 5.49
N PRO A 111 -18.55 -5.32 4.23
CA PRO A 111 -17.83 -4.58 3.22
C PRO A 111 -18.50 -3.26 2.79
N LYS A 112 -19.78 -3.05 3.11
CA LYS A 112 -20.54 -1.85 2.67
C LYS A 112 -19.89 -0.53 3.09
N GLY A 113 -19.27 -0.48 4.27
CA GLY A 113 -18.59 0.71 4.75
C GLY A 113 -17.42 1.10 3.85
N ILE A 114 -16.49 0.18 3.61
CA ILE A 114 -15.35 0.41 2.75
C ILE A 114 -15.76 0.63 1.28
N GLU A 115 -16.79 -0.07 0.81
CA GLU A 115 -17.34 0.09 -0.55
C GLU A 115 -17.94 1.48 -0.76
N SER A 116 -18.65 2.04 0.23
CA SER A 116 -19.20 3.40 0.15
C SER A 116 -18.10 4.46 0.08
N VAL A 117 -17.02 4.30 0.85
CA VAL A 117 -15.87 5.20 0.81
C VAL A 117 -15.17 5.11 -0.56
N PHE A 118 -14.97 3.91 -1.10
CA PHE A 118 -14.35 3.77 -2.42
C PHE A 118 -15.23 4.29 -3.56
N GLU A 119 -16.56 4.18 -3.43
CA GLU A 119 -17.50 4.80 -4.38
C GLU A 119 -17.36 6.33 -4.37
N GLU A 120 -17.31 6.96 -3.20
CA GLU A 120 -17.18 8.40 -3.04
C GLU A 120 -15.87 8.95 -3.59
N TYR A 121 -14.75 8.32 -3.25
CA TYR A 121 -13.42 8.84 -3.61
C TYR A 121 -13.01 8.51 -5.04
N PHE A 122 -13.33 7.32 -5.53
CA PHE A 122 -12.84 6.80 -6.80
C PHE A 122 -13.92 6.64 -7.90
N GLY A 123 -15.18 6.50 -7.53
CA GLY A 123 -16.33 6.49 -8.44
C GLY A 123 -16.13 5.62 -9.68
N ASN A 124 -16.16 6.26 -10.85
CA ASN A 124 -16.01 5.60 -12.14
C ASN A 124 -14.57 5.57 -12.67
N THR A 125 -13.58 6.01 -11.89
CA THR A 125 -12.17 5.93 -12.28
C THR A 125 -11.76 4.47 -12.51
N GLN A 126 -11.04 4.20 -13.57
CA GLN A 126 -10.60 2.87 -13.97
C GLN A 126 -9.09 2.71 -13.75
N LEU A 127 -8.62 1.48 -13.62
CA LEU A 127 -7.20 1.17 -13.47
C LEU A 127 -6.34 1.77 -14.60
N LYS A 128 -6.83 1.73 -15.85
CA LYS A 128 -6.14 2.28 -17.03
C LYS A 128 -5.95 3.80 -16.96
N ASP A 129 -6.80 4.49 -16.18
CA ASP A 129 -6.83 5.97 -16.10
C ASP A 129 -5.80 6.51 -15.11
N LEU A 130 -5.20 5.65 -14.27
CA LEU A 130 -4.15 6.07 -13.34
C LEU A 130 -3.00 6.74 -14.09
N LEU A 131 -2.47 7.82 -13.52
CA LEU A 131 -1.48 8.70 -14.15
C LEU A 131 -0.12 8.04 -14.40
N LYS A 132 0.20 6.96 -13.68
CA LYS A 132 1.50 6.25 -13.80
C LYS A 132 1.33 4.74 -13.77
N PRO A 133 2.31 3.98 -14.30
CA PRO A 133 2.42 2.55 -14.13
C PRO A 133 2.24 2.11 -12.68
N THR A 134 1.38 1.15 -12.46
CA THR A 134 0.99 0.70 -11.11
C THR A 134 0.93 -0.81 -11.03
N LEU A 135 1.41 -1.37 -9.92
CA LEU A 135 1.40 -2.80 -9.59
C LEU A 135 0.75 -3.01 -8.21
N ILE A 136 -0.41 -3.65 -8.16
CA ILE A 136 -1.13 -3.92 -6.91
C ILE A 136 -1.29 -5.45 -6.76
N PRO A 137 -0.68 -6.07 -5.72
CA PRO A 137 -0.79 -7.50 -5.48
C PRO A 137 -2.17 -7.86 -4.92
N VAL A 138 -2.71 -8.99 -5.39
CA VAL A 138 -3.89 -9.68 -4.87
C VAL A 138 -3.74 -11.19 -5.10
N TYR A 139 -4.43 -12.01 -4.32
CA TYR A 139 -4.47 -13.44 -4.54
C TYR A 139 -5.78 -13.86 -5.18
N GLU A 140 -5.74 -14.46 -6.38
CA GLU A 140 -6.90 -14.91 -7.13
C GLU A 140 -7.34 -16.31 -6.65
N LEU A 141 -8.41 -16.35 -5.85
CA LEU A 141 -8.94 -17.60 -5.28
C LEU A 141 -9.43 -18.57 -6.34
N SER A 142 -10.10 -18.04 -7.38
CA SER A 142 -10.67 -18.88 -8.46
C SER A 142 -9.63 -19.65 -9.24
N ARG A 143 -8.35 -19.26 -9.18
CA ARG A 143 -7.23 -19.93 -9.87
C ARG A 143 -6.13 -20.40 -8.93
N GLY A 144 -6.22 -20.12 -7.63
CA GLY A 144 -5.23 -20.51 -6.64
C GLY A 144 -3.84 -19.92 -6.90
N LYS A 145 -3.75 -18.64 -7.31
CA LYS A 145 -2.46 -18.03 -7.67
C LYS A 145 -2.37 -16.54 -7.39
N ASN A 146 -1.14 -16.08 -7.27
CA ASN A 146 -0.83 -14.66 -7.19
C ASN A 146 -1.28 -13.93 -8.45
N TYR A 147 -1.87 -12.77 -8.29
CA TYR A 147 -2.25 -11.88 -9.37
C TYR A 147 -1.83 -10.45 -9.03
N PHE A 148 -1.49 -9.68 -10.06
CA PHE A 148 -1.17 -8.27 -9.92
C PHE A 148 -2.07 -7.46 -10.84
N PHE A 149 -2.79 -6.50 -10.28
CA PHE A 149 -3.42 -5.47 -11.09
C PHE A 149 -2.34 -4.55 -11.63
N ARG A 150 -2.30 -4.39 -12.94
CA ARG A 150 -1.27 -3.64 -13.68
C ARG A 150 -1.93 -2.59 -14.56
N GLN A 151 -1.64 -1.32 -14.30
CA GLN A 151 -2.17 -0.22 -15.11
C GLN A 151 -1.78 -0.34 -16.59
N GLN A 152 -0.54 -0.71 -16.89
CA GLN A 152 -0.06 -0.90 -18.26
C GLN A 152 -0.86 -1.99 -19.02
N LYS A 153 -1.19 -3.11 -18.35
CA LYS A 153 -2.03 -4.15 -18.95
C LYS A 153 -3.47 -3.70 -19.11
N ALA A 154 -3.98 -2.89 -18.19
CA ALA A 154 -5.33 -2.34 -18.30
C ALA A 154 -5.48 -1.38 -19.48
N ARG A 155 -4.42 -0.63 -19.82
CA ARG A 155 -4.38 0.26 -21.01
C ARG A 155 -4.41 -0.50 -22.33
N THR A 156 -3.82 -1.69 -22.38
CA THR A 156 -3.69 -2.47 -23.62
C THR A 156 -4.75 -3.56 -23.75
N SER A 157 -5.45 -3.92 -22.67
CA SER A 157 -6.43 -5.01 -22.68
C SER A 157 -7.58 -4.76 -21.69
N SER A 158 -8.78 -4.66 -22.23
CA SER A 158 -10.01 -4.53 -21.43
C SER A 158 -10.28 -5.72 -20.49
N ARG A 159 -9.62 -6.88 -20.72
CA ARG A 159 -9.70 -8.05 -19.82
C ARG A 159 -8.90 -7.87 -18.52
N HIS A 160 -8.13 -6.80 -18.42
CA HIS A 160 -7.32 -6.43 -17.26
C HIS A 160 -7.71 -5.07 -16.67
N ASN A 161 -8.77 -4.45 -17.20
CA ASN A 161 -9.23 -3.15 -16.74
C ASN A 161 -10.45 -3.29 -15.81
N TYR A 162 -10.36 -2.67 -14.62
CA TYR A 162 -11.34 -2.72 -13.55
C TYR A 162 -11.65 -1.30 -13.06
N TYR A 163 -12.82 -1.07 -12.48
CA TYR A 163 -13.04 0.14 -11.70
C TYR A 163 -12.15 0.14 -10.47
N LEU A 164 -11.59 1.31 -10.10
CA LEU A 164 -10.70 1.41 -8.94
C LEU A 164 -11.39 1.00 -7.65
N LYS A 165 -12.64 1.42 -7.43
CA LYS A 165 -13.43 1.03 -6.26
C LYS A 165 -13.50 -0.49 -6.07
N ASP A 166 -13.74 -1.25 -7.15
CA ASP A 166 -13.85 -2.72 -7.11
C ASP A 166 -12.48 -3.39 -6.90
N LEU A 167 -11.46 -2.87 -7.60
CA LEU A 167 -10.09 -3.33 -7.48
C LEU A 167 -9.57 -3.10 -6.05
N LEU A 168 -9.78 -1.91 -5.47
CA LEU A 168 -9.36 -1.58 -4.11
C LEU A 168 -10.11 -2.43 -3.08
N ARG A 169 -11.42 -2.67 -3.30
CA ARG A 169 -12.18 -3.60 -2.47
C ARG A 169 -11.54 -5.00 -2.46
N SER A 170 -11.05 -5.46 -3.62
CA SER A 170 -10.32 -6.74 -3.72
C SER A 170 -8.95 -6.70 -3.05
N ALA A 171 -8.18 -5.63 -3.26
CA ALA A 171 -6.84 -5.46 -2.70
C ALA A 171 -6.83 -5.29 -1.17
N THR A 172 -7.97 -4.92 -0.58
CA THR A 172 -8.16 -4.74 0.86
C THR A 172 -9.02 -5.84 1.51
N SER A 173 -9.31 -6.94 0.80
CA SER A 173 -10.02 -8.12 1.35
C SER A 173 -9.11 -8.94 2.26
N ALA A 174 -8.62 -8.32 3.35
CA ALA A 174 -7.74 -8.97 4.31
C ALA A 174 -8.47 -10.12 5.00
N ILE A 175 -7.82 -11.29 5.06
CA ILE A 175 -8.36 -12.51 5.66
C ILE A 175 -8.76 -12.21 7.11
N THR A 176 -9.91 -12.74 7.53
CA THR A 176 -10.56 -12.53 8.83
C THR A 176 -11.21 -11.16 9.02
N TYR A 177 -10.79 -10.12 8.31
CA TYR A 177 -11.38 -8.77 8.40
C TYR A 177 -12.56 -8.60 7.45
N PHE A 178 -12.37 -8.91 6.18
CA PHE A 178 -13.38 -8.76 5.14
C PHE A 178 -13.58 -10.05 4.33
N PRO A 179 -14.80 -10.28 3.79
CA PRO A 179 -15.02 -11.41 2.89
C PRO A 179 -14.22 -11.22 1.58
N PRO A 180 -13.88 -12.33 0.88
CA PRO A 180 -13.34 -12.26 -0.47
C PRO A 180 -14.20 -11.38 -1.39
N SER A 181 -13.57 -10.67 -2.30
CA SER A 181 -14.26 -9.78 -3.24
C SER A 181 -14.36 -10.42 -4.61
N GLN A 182 -15.58 -10.51 -5.14
CA GLN A 182 -15.83 -10.93 -6.50
C GLN A 182 -16.08 -9.71 -7.37
N ILE A 183 -15.21 -9.46 -8.32
CA ILE A 183 -15.28 -8.31 -9.21
C ILE A 183 -15.28 -8.68 -10.69
N SER A 184 -15.78 -7.76 -11.49
CA SER A 184 -15.82 -7.88 -12.94
C SER A 184 -14.94 -6.85 -13.62
N THR A 185 -14.37 -7.19 -14.77
CA THR A 185 -13.77 -6.17 -15.64
C THR A 185 -14.82 -5.17 -16.10
N VAL A 186 -14.40 -3.95 -16.43
CA VAL A 186 -15.30 -2.85 -16.87
C VAL A 186 -16.26 -3.26 -18.00
N ASN A 187 -15.86 -4.19 -18.87
CA ASN A 187 -16.69 -4.71 -19.96
C ASN A 187 -17.40 -6.04 -19.61
N ASN A 188 -17.44 -6.45 -18.35
CA ASN A 188 -18.06 -7.69 -17.86
C ASN A 188 -17.58 -9.00 -18.55
N LYS A 189 -16.39 -8.99 -19.15
CA LYS A 189 -15.84 -10.18 -19.86
C LYS A 189 -15.12 -11.18 -18.96
N ALA A 190 -14.79 -10.79 -17.73
CA ALA A 190 -14.15 -11.67 -16.77
C ALA A 190 -14.65 -11.36 -15.36
N HIS A 191 -15.05 -12.42 -14.64
CA HIS A 191 -15.43 -12.39 -13.23
C HIS A 191 -14.37 -13.14 -12.44
N ARG A 192 -13.84 -12.53 -11.38
CA ARG A 192 -12.77 -13.13 -10.59
C ARG A 192 -12.99 -12.86 -9.10
N CYS A 193 -12.55 -13.80 -8.28
CA CYS A 193 -12.62 -13.70 -6.82
C CYS A 193 -11.21 -13.52 -6.25
N PHE A 194 -11.06 -12.50 -5.41
CA PHE A 194 -9.76 -12.12 -4.84
C PHE A 194 -9.81 -11.97 -3.32
N ILE A 195 -8.64 -12.14 -2.72
CA ILE A 195 -8.30 -11.67 -1.37
C ILE A 195 -7.08 -10.77 -1.43
N ASP A 196 -6.84 -10.04 -0.34
CA ASP A 196 -5.71 -9.14 -0.16
C ASP A 196 -4.36 -9.82 -0.50
N GLY A 197 -3.53 -9.11 -1.24
CA GLY A 197 -2.19 -9.57 -1.62
C GLY A 197 -1.17 -9.57 -0.48
N GLY A 198 -1.50 -9.01 0.67
CA GLY A 198 -0.67 -9.05 1.88
C GLY A 198 -0.31 -10.45 2.33
N VAL A 199 -1.07 -11.46 1.91
CA VAL A 199 -0.78 -12.88 2.19
C VAL A 199 0.53 -13.38 1.55
N PHE A 200 1.07 -12.70 0.53
CA PHE A 200 2.33 -13.09 -0.12
C PHE A 200 3.26 -11.92 -0.45
N ALA A 201 2.76 -10.69 -0.49
CA ALA A 201 3.51 -9.49 -0.87
C ALA A 201 3.05 -8.25 -0.06
N ASN A 202 3.05 -8.36 1.29
CA ASN A 202 2.68 -7.25 2.17
C ASN A 202 3.61 -6.04 1.99
N ASN A 203 4.91 -6.29 1.77
CA ASN A 203 5.85 -5.32 1.23
C ASN A 203 6.05 -5.62 -0.28
N PRO A 204 5.42 -4.86 -1.19
CA PRO A 204 5.46 -5.17 -2.61
C PRO A 204 6.70 -4.64 -3.33
N ALA A 205 7.70 -4.11 -2.61
CA ALA A 205 8.87 -3.47 -3.19
C ALA A 205 9.69 -4.42 -4.08
N LEU A 206 9.90 -5.66 -3.65
CA LEU A 206 10.60 -6.67 -4.47
C LEU A 206 9.79 -7.04 -5.71
N SER A 207 8.45 -7.10 -5.60
CA SER A 207 7.56 -7.33 -6.76
C SER A 207 7.62 -6.17 -7.75
N ALA A 208 7.72 -4.92 -7.27
CA ALA A 208 7.90 -3.75 -8.12
C ALA A 208 9.25 -3.78 -8.86
N TYR A 209 10.34 -4.15 -8.16
CA TYR A 209 11.64 -4.34 -8.79
C TYR A 209 11.60 -5.46 -9.85
N ALA A 210 10.95 -6.58 -9.55
CA ALA A 210 10.79 -7.67 -10.50
C ALA A 210 9.98 -7.25 -11.74
N GLU A 211 8.90 -6.46 -11.57
CA GLU A 211 8.12 -5.91 -12.68
C GLU A 211 8.97 -4.96 -13.54
N PHE A 212 9.76 -4.07 -12.91
CA PHE A 212 10.72 -3.23 -13.63
C PHE A 212 11.70 -4.07 -14.44
N ARG A 213 12.30 -5.11 -13.85
CA ARG A 213 13.25 -6.01 -14.52
C ARG A 213 12.62 -6.80 -15.65
N TYR A 214 11.36 -7.22 -15.49
CA TYR A 214 10.63 -7.94 -16.52
C TYR A 214 10.46 -7.11 -17.80
N HIS A 215 10.22 -5.82 -17.66
CA HIS A 215 10.05 -4.90 -18.78
C HIS A 215 11.38 -4.31 -19.30
N ASN A 216 12.45 -4.39 -18.53
CA ASN A 216 13.76 -3.82 -18.86
C ASN A 216 14.87 -4.84 -18.50
N PRO A 217 14.99 -5.94 -19.25
CA PRO A 217 15.90 -7.04 -18.90
C PRO A 217 17.38 -6.64 -18.91
N GLU A 218 17.75 -5.58 -19.61
CA GLU A 218 19.11 -5.03 -19.70
C GLU A 218 19.46 -4.05 -18.56
N LEU A 219 18.45 -3.57 -17.79
CA LEU A 219 18.65 -2.64 -16.68
C LEU A 219 18.67 -3.38 -15.33
N TYR A 220 19.42 -2.85 -14.35
CA TYR A 220 19.65 -3.46 -13.05
C TYR A 220 19.32 -2.48 -11.91
N ALA A 221 19.54 -2.86 -10.65
CA ALA A 221 19.28 -2.04 -9.48
C ALA A 221 20.01 -0.68 -9.52
N LYS A 222 21.21 -0.62 -10.07
CA LYS A 222 21.97 0.63 -10.28
C LYS A 222 21.24 1.63 -11.19
N ASP A 223 20.34 1.16 -12.05
CA ASP A 223 19.54 1.95 -12.97
C ASP A 223 18.17 2.35 -12.37
N THR A 224 17.96 2.09 -11.09
CA THR A 224 16.73 2.41 -10.37
C THR A 224 17.02 3.20 -9.10
N MET A 225 15.99 3.92 -8.63
CA MET A 225 15.89 4.46 -7.28
C MET A 225 14.58 3.98 -6.67
N MET A 226 14.57 3.54 -5.42
CA MET A 226 13.37 3.03 -4.78
C MET A 226 13.18 3.62 -3.39
N LEU A 227 11.99 4.17 -3.15
CA LEU A 227 11.49 4.49 -1.82
C LEU A 227 10.48 3.41 -1.42
N SER A 228 10.73 2.75 -0.29
CA SER A 228 9.85 1.74 0.29
C SER A 228 9.36 2.22 1.66
N LEU A 229 8.04 2.31 1.82
CA LEU A 229 7.40 2.83 3.03
C LEU A 229 6.66 1.72 3.76
N GLY A 230 6.99 1.54 5.04
CA GLY A 230 6.28 0.65 5.95
C GLY A 230 5.11 1.35 6.65
N THR A 231 4.26 0.55 7.25
CA THR A 231 3.10 0.99 8.04
C THR A 231 3.34 0.90 9.56
N GLY A 232 4.60 0.71 9.95
CA GLY A 232 5.00 0.49 11.33
C GLY A 232 4.99 -0.99 11.72
N ARG A 233 5.99 -1.38 12.52
CA ARG A 233 6.20 -2.73 13.03
C ARG A 233 6.05 -2.75 14.55
N GLN A 234 5.54 -3.83 15.09
CA GLN A 234 5.58 -4.08 16.52
C GLN A 234 6.71 -5.07 16.82
N SER A 235 7.51 -4.76 17.82
CA SER A 235 8.48 -5.71 18.37
C SER A 235 7.71 -6.73 19.21
N THR A 236 7.24 -7.79 18.58
CA THR A 236 6.59 -8.90 19.29
C THR A 236 7.65 -9.90 19.73
N HIS A 237 8.06 -9.84 20.98
CA HIS A 237 8.76 -10.94 21.62
C HIS A 237 7.73 -11.96 22.08
N LEU A 238 7.65 -13.08 21.39
CA LEU A 238 6.80 -14.19 21.80
C LEU A 238 7.65 -15.18 22.58
N ASP A 239 7.25 -15.42 23.83
CA ASP A 239 7.90 -16.44 24.67
C ASP A 239 7.57 -17.83 24.15
N CYS A 240 8.60 -18.68 24.01
CA CYS A 240 8.44 -20.07 23.58
C CYS A 240 7.57 -20.88 24.54
N GLU A 241 7.62 -20.60 25.85
CA GLU A 241 6.78 -21.30 26.84
C GLU A 241 5.31 -20.95 26.64
N ILE A 242 4.99 -19.67 26.41
CA ILE A 242 3.63 -19.20 26.14
C ILE A 242 3.11 -19.79 24.83
N THR A 243 3.91 -19.71 23.76
CA THR A 243 3.52 -20.17 22.41
C THR A 243 3.40 -21.69 22.30
N SER A 244 4.07 -22.45 23.20
CA SER A 244 3.95 -23.91 23.24
C SER A 244 2.55 -24.42 23.58
N SER A 245 1.73 -23.59 24.24
CA SER A 245 0.34 -23.88 24.60
C SER A 245 -0.68 -23.41 23.56
N TRP A 246 -0.26 -22.74 22.48
CA TRP A 246 -1.17 -22.19 21.49
C TRP A 246 -1.87 -23.25 20.66
N GLY A 247 -3.19 -23.11 20.52
CA GLY A 247 -4.01 -23.87 19.60
C GLY A 247 -4.10 -23.22 18.22
N ALA A 248 -4.92 -23.81 17.35
CA ALA A 248 -5.10 -23.31 15.98
C ALA A 248 -5.67 -21.88 15.92
N ALA A 249 -6.52 -21.49 16.86
CA ALA A 249 -7.13 -20.15 16.89
C ALA A 249 -6.09 -19.05 17.19
N GLU A 250 -5.22 -19.28 18.19
CA GLU A 250 -4.14 -18.38 18.56
C GLU A 250 -3.13 -18.23 17.40
N TRP A 251 -2.74 -19.37 16.81
CA TRP A 251 -1.83 -19.35 15.65
C TRP A 251 -2.42 -18.66 14.43
N LEU A 252 -3.73 -18.79 14.18
CA LEU A 252 -4.39 -18.04 13.09
C LEU A 252 -4.41 -16.54 13.35
N TYR A 253 -4.71 -16.13 14.58
CA TYR A 253 -4.80 -14.72 14.94
C TYR A 253 -3.42 -14.05 14.98
N GLN A 254 -2.50 -14.59 15.73
CA GLN A 254 -1.13 -14.04 15.86
C GLN A 254 -0.27 -14.33 14.63
N GLY A 255 -0.46 -15.49 13.98
CA GLY A 255 0.27 -15.92 12.80
C GLY A 255 0.07 -14.99 11.60
N GLY A 256 -1.09 -14.36 11.47
CA GLY A 256 -1.34 -13.34 10.43
C GLY A 256 -0.40 -12.14 10.55
N PHE A 257 -0.21 -11.61 11.76
CA PHE A 257 0.72 -10.52 12.04
C PHE A 257 2.18 -10.93 11.82
N MET A 258 2.56 -12.11 12.33
CA MET A 258 3.91 -12.65 12.17
C MET A 258 4.24 -12.85 10.69
N THR A 259 3.33 -13.41 9.91
CA THR A 259 3.50 -13.65 8.48
C THR A 259 3.66 -12.33 7.72
N SER A 260 2.82 -11.34 8.00
CA SER A 260 2.92 -10.01 7.37
C SER A 260 4.25 -9.34 7.66
N ASN A 261 4.70 -9.33 8.93
CA ASN A 261 5.99 -8.79 9.33
C ASN A 261 7.16 -9.56 8.71
N ALA A 262 7.10 -10.89 8.67
CA ALA A 262 8.12 -11.73 8.07
C ALA A 262 8.26 -11.47 6.56
N ILE A 263 7.14 -11.41 5.82
CA ILE A 263 7.13 -11.08 4.38
C ILE A 263 7.74 -9.70 4.14
N SER A 264 7.38 -8.69 4.93
CA SER A 264 7.91 -7.34 4.79
C SER A 264 9.42 -7.27 5.07
N SER A 265 9.88 -7.97 6.11
CA SER A 265 11.31 -7.99 6.48
C SER A 265 12.16 -8.77 5.49
N VAL A 266 11.67 -9.88 4.94
CA VAL A 266 12.36 -10.65 3.91
C VAL A 266 12.51 -9.85 2.62
N SER A 267 11.47 -9.15 2.18
CA SER A 267 11.53 -8.29 1.00
C SER A 267 12.56 -7.17 1.16
N ASP A 268 12.62 -6.53 2.34
CA ASP A 268 13.61 -5.49 2.65
C ASP A 268 15.04 -6.07 2.66
N TYR A 269 15.25 -7.24 3.30
CA TYR A 269 16.53 -7.93 3.31
C TYR A 269 17.03 -8.24 1.89
N GLN A 270 16.16 -8.79 1.04
CA GLN A 270 16.50 -9.12 -0.34
C GLN A 270 16.83 -7.88 -1.17
N LEU A 271 16.09 -6.78 -1.00
CA LEU A 271 16.37 -5.54 -1.70
C LEU A 271 17.66 -4.87 -1.23
N LYS A 272 17.99 -4.92 0.05
CA LYS A 272 19.30 -4.46 0.56
C LYS A 272 20.47 -5.24 -0.06
N ALA A 273 20.27 -6.53 -0.35
CA ALA A 273 21.27 -7.34 -1.05
C ALA A 273 21.35 -7.06 -2.57
N VAL A 274 20.22 -6.65 -3.17
CA VAL A 274 20.11 -6.32 -4.61
C VAL A 274 20.69 -4.93 -4.91
N TYR A 275 20.49 -3.98 -3.98
CA TYR A 275 20.98 -2.61 -4.12
C TYR A 275 22.35 -2.47 -3.44
N ASP A 276 23.42 -2.41 -4.22
CA ASP A 276 24.81 -2.27 -3.72
C ASP A 276 25.06 -0.97 -2.95
N SER A 277 24.16 -0.01 -3.06
CA SER A 277 24.28 1.31 -2.44
C SER A 277 22.97 1.71 -1.78
N ALA A 278 23.04 1.97 -0.47
CA ALA A 278 21.93 2.56 0.31
C ALA A 278 21.40 3.89 -0.28
N SER A 279 22.17 4.51 -1.18
CA SER A 279 21.76 5.76 -1.83
C SER A 279 20.66 5.61 -2.88
N ASN A 280 20.39 4.39 -3.35
CA ASN A 280 19.36 4.11 -4.36
C ASN A 280 18.15 3.35 -3.80
N TYR A 281 18.26 2.81 -2.58
CA TYR A 281 17.16 2.15 -1.89
C TYR A 281 17.00 2.77 -0.50
N LEU A 282 15.88 3.43 -0.28
CA LEU A 282 15.51 4.00 1.00
C LEU A 282 14.27 3.28 1.55
N ARG A 283 14.44 2.58 2.67
CA ARG A 283 13.35 2.02 3.45
C ARG A 283 13.07 2.91 4.65
N LEU A 284 11.84 3.40 4.78
CA LEU A 284 11.35 4.13 5.95
C LEU A 284 10.23 3.31 6.60
N ASP A 285 10.42 2.98 7.87
CA ASP A 285 9.47 2.18 8.66
C ASP A 285 9.69 2.48 10.13
N GLY A 286 8.63 2.50 10.95
CA GLY A 286 8.69 2.81 12.38
C GLY A 286 8.52 1.59 13.26
N LEU A 287 8.82 1.76 14.55
CA LEU A 287 8.47 0.80 15.60
C LEU A 287 7.35 1.39 16.45
N PHE A 288 6.30 0.59 16.68
CA PHE A 288 5.29 0.92 17.67
C PHE A 288 5.91 0.85 19.07
N ASP A 289 5.58 1.80 19.92
CA ASP A 289 5.93 1.70 21.33
C ASP A 289 5.14 0.58 22.01
N GLU A 290 5.61 0.17 23.20
CA GLU A 290 5.01 -0.96 23.93
C GLU A 290 3.58 -0.65 24.44
N SER A 291 3.21 0.61 24.56
CA SER A 291 1.91 1.07 25.06
C SER A 291 0.82 1.04 23.98
N HIS A 292 1.21 0.98 22.71
CA HIS A 292 0.28 0.96 21.58
C HIS A 292 0.31 -0.38 20.83
N SER A 293 -0.87 -0.96 20.64
CA SER A 293 -0.98 -2.15 19.81
C SER A 293 -0.86 -1.79 18.34
N SER A 294 -0.29 -2.68 17.51
CA SER A 294 -0.22 -2.49 16.06
C SER A 294 -1.52 -2.88 15.34
N SER A 295 -2.68 -2.55 15.92
CA SER A 295 -3.99 -2.86 15.35
C SER A 295 -4.16 -2.26 13.97
N MET A 296 -4.68 -3.06 13.02
CA MET A 296 -4.95 -2.63 11.65
C MET A 296 -6.31 -1.95 11.48
N ASP A 297 -7.13 -1.92 12.52
CA ASP A 297 -8.53 -1.52 12.46
C ASP A 297 -9.02 -0.69 13.66
N ASN A 298 -8.10 -0.23 14.51
CA ASN A 298 -8.42 0.67 15.61
C ASN A 298 -8.62 2.10 15.07
N THR A 299 -9.84 2.60 15.12
CA THR A 299 -10.22 3.93 14.60
C THR A 299 -10.50 4.93 15.71
N LYS A 300 -10.14 4.64 16.95
CA LYS A 300 -10.25 5.61 18.05
C LYS A 300 -9.33 6.79 17.80
N LYS A 301 -9.81 7.97 18.17
CA LYS A 301 -9.10 9.23 17.93
C LYS A 301 -7.66 9.22 18.48
N ASP A 302 -7.49 8.76 19.71
CA ASP A 302 -6.17 8.65 20.36
C ASP A 302 -5.18 7.80 19.55
N TYR A 303 -5.66 6.71 18.97
CA TYR A 303 -4.85 5.84 18.13
C TYR A 303 -4.55 6.47 16.76
N LEU A 304 -5.51 7.15 16.13
CA LEU A 304 -5.27 7.89 14.89
C LEU A 304 -4.24 9.01 15.09
N ASP A 305 -4.38 9.78 16.18
CA ASP A 305 -3.42 10.83 16.57
C ASP A 305 -2.01 10.24 16.81
N TYR A 306 -1.94 9.05 17.41
CA TYR A 306 -0.67 8.33 17.59
C TYR A 306 -0.06 7.91 16.25
N LEU A 307 -0.85 7.39 15.28
CA LEU A 307 -0.34 7.03 13.95
C LEU A 307 0.20 8.24 13.19
N VAL A 308 -0.45 9.39 13.29
CA VAL A 308 0.06 10.66 12.74
C VAL A 308 1.40 11.01 13.41
N SER A 309 1.46 10.97 14.76
CA SER A 309 2.69 11.26 15.51
C SER A 309 3.84 10.31 15.16
N LEU A 310 3.56 9.03 14.94
CA LEU A 310 4.55 8.06 14.51
C LEU A 310 5.10 8.39 13.11
N GLY A 311 4.22 8.77 12.18
CA GLY A 311 4.63 9.22 10.85
C GLY A 311 5.49 10.48 10.89
N GLU A 312 5.13 11.46 11.73
CA GLU A 312 5.91 12.69 11.98
C GLU A 312 7.28 12.37 12.62
N SER A 313 7.33 11.44 13.58
CA SER A 313 8.59 11.00 14.20
C SER A 313 9.54 10.40 13.16
N ILE A 314 9.05 9.47 12.32
CA ILE A 314 9.83 8.87 11.23
C ILE A 314 10.35 9.96 10.28
N ALA A 315 9.49 10.90 9.90
CA ALA A 315 9.87 11.96 8.97
C ALA A 315 10.94 12.88 9.56
N ASN A 316 10.85 13.21 10.85
CA ASN A 316 11.80 14.05 11.55
C ASN A 316 13.13 13.34 11.82
N GLU A 317 13.10 12.09 12.31
CA GLU A 317 14.30 11.30 12.58
C GLU A 317 15.09 10.98 11.31
N ARG A 318 14.40 10.82 10.20
CA ARG A 318 15.00 10.48 8.89
C ARG A 318 14.96 11.67 7.91
N GLN A 319 14.84 12.92 8.43
CA GLN A 319 14.74 14.13 7.63
C GLN A 319 15.87 14.22 6.58
N SER A 320 17.12 14.05 7.00
CA SER A 320 18.28 14.14 6.10
C SER A 320 18.23 13.11 4.97
N ASP A 321 17.72 11.90 5.25
CA ASP A 321 17.59 10.85 4.24
C ASP A 321 16.49 11.19 3.23
N ILE A 322 15.35 11.72 3.72
CA ILE A 322 14.21 12.14 2.88
C ILE A 322 14.62 13.32 1.99
N GLU A 323 15.30 14.33 2.54
CA GLU A 323 15.81 15.49 1.79
C GLU A 323 16.81 15.06 0.72
N THR A 324 17.77 14.20 1.08
CA THR A 324 18.75 13.67 0.12
C THR A 324 18.08 12.87 -0.99
N PHE A 325 17.07 12.06 -0.64
CA PHE A 325 16.32 11.29 -1.63
C PHE A 325 15.48 12.21 -2.54
N ALA A 326 14.84 13.24 -1.98
CA ALA A 326 14.10 14.25 -2.73
C ALA A 326 14.99 15.01 -3.73
N GLN A 327 16.20 15.42 -3.32
CA GLN A 327 17.17 16.06 -4.22
C GLN A 327 17.51 15.15 -5.41
N LYS A 328 17.80 13.87 -5.15
CA LYS A 328 18.07 12.89 -6.21
C LYS A 328 16.87 12.66 -7.14
N LEU A 329 15.63 12.69 -6.62
CA LEU A 329 14.43 12.60 -7.44
C LEU A 329 14.34 13.79 -8.40
N VAL A 330 14.56 15.02 -7.91
CA VAL A 330 14.55 16.24 -8.73
C VAL A 330 15.65 16.20 -9.79
N GLU A 331 16.92 15.95 -9.41
CA GLU A 331 18.05 15.84 -10.34
C GLU A 331 17.84 14.78 -11.43
N ASN A 332 17.04 13.77 -11.14
CA ASN A 332 16.76 12.68 -12.07
C ASN A 332 15.57 12.99 -12.98
N SER A 333 14.65 13.88 -12.57
CA SER A 333 13.51 14.33 -13.38
C SER A 333 13.92 15.37 -14.42
N ASP A 334 14.85 16.28 -14.11
CA ASP A 334 15.32 17.32 -15.03
C ASP A 334 16.06 16.77 -16.26
N LYS A 335 16.48 15.51 -16.23
CA LYS A 335 17.15 14.83 -17.36
C LYS A 335 16.18 14.19 -18.36
N THR A 336 14.89 14.20 -18.07
CA THR A 336 13.83 13.62 -18.92
C THR A 336 13.03 14.66 -19.68
N SER A 337 13.19 15.95 -19.39
CA SER A 337 12.68 17.11 -20.12
C SER A 337 13.75 17.60 -21.12
#